data_35e53c5ade14892a1c5ea7961fa5a5f9
#
_entry.id   35e53c5ade14892a1c5ea7961fa5a5f9
#
_cell.length_a   1.000
_cell.length_b   1.000
_cell.length_c   1.000
_cell.angle_alpha   90.00
_cell.angle_beta   90.00
_cell.angle_gamma   90.00
#
_symmetry.space_group_name_H-M   'P 1'
#
loop_
_entity.id
_entity.type
_entity.pdbx_description
1 polymer ?
#
loop_
_entity_poly.entity_id
_entity_poly.type
_entity_poly.pdbx_seq_one_letter_code
_entity_poly.pdbx_strand_id
1 'polypeptide(L)'
;KIVKDKFNIKLNIIAPNVSGGDTVFDTRSASGNLGDLVIVGTGNGRLNKLVKAKLIEDMTPYYSSMKNVKKYDSAVKSIAKQAGKDGVWGVPQGVSSQSPTDPSEGNESAAAPYIRWDIYKEIGYPQIKDLDGLLNVLKQMQDRARQDTGKDDIYAMSLFKDRDGDVMQNAASICSWFRSEE
;
A
#
# COMPACT_ATOMS: atom_id res chain seq x y z
N LYS A 1 13.42 9.46 -20.78
CA LYS A 1 13.53 10.60 -21.71
C LYS A 1 13.04 11.88 -21.05
N ILE A 2 11.76 11.99 -20.62
CA ILE A 2 11.17 13.22 -20.04
C ILE A 2 11.98 13.80 -18.88
N VAL A 3 12.40 12.99 -17.91
CA VAL A 3 13.17 13.44 -16.74
C VAL A 3 14.51 14.01 -17.16
N LYS A 4 15.21 13.35 -18.12
CA LYS A 4 16.47 13.86 -18.65
C LYS A 4 16.28 15.18 -19.40
N ASP A 5 15.24 15.27 -20.23
CA ASP A 5 15.00 16.44 -21.07
C ASP A 5 14.55 17.66 -20.25
N LYS A 6 13.73 17.44 -19.19
CA LYS A 6 13.21 18.53 -18.35
C LYS A 6 14.12 18.94 -17.20
N PHE A 7 14.85 18.00 -16.61
CA PHE A 7 15.58 18.20 -15.37
C PHE A 7 17.07 17.90 -15.47
N ASN A 8 17.54 17.44 -16.65
CA ASN A 8 18.92 16.98 -16.88
C ASN A 8 19.37 15.89 -15.87
N ILE A 9 18.43 15.05 -15.42
CA ILE A 9 18.67 13.99 -14.45
C ILE A 9 18.63 12.64 -15.18
N LYS A 10 19.65 11.81 -14.96
CA LYS A 10 19.67 10.40 -15.37
C LYS A 10 19.23 9.55 -14.18
N LEU A 11 18.06 8.91 -14.29
CA LEU A 11 17.58 7.99 -13.27
C LEU A 11 18.32 6.65 -13.37
N ASN A 12 18.83 6.19 -12.24
CA ASN A 12 19.25 4.82 -12.01
C ASN A 12 18.28 4.19 -11.00
N ILE A 13 17.33 3.41 -11.49
CA ILE A 13 16.28 2.84 -10.66
C ILE A 13 16.73 1.47 -10.15
N ILE A 14 16.81 1.34 -8.83
CA ILE A 14 17.13 0.09 -8.15
C ILE A 14 15.82 -0.38 -7.50
N ALA A 15 15.18 -1.36 -8.11
CA ALA A 15 13.99 -1.96 -7.56
C ALA A 15 14.36 -3.01 -6.49
N PRO A 16 13.62 -3.09 -5.37
CA PRO A 16 13.78 -4.21 -4.46
C PRO A 16 13.41 -5.51 -5.20
N ASN A 17 14.10 -6.58 -4.89
CA ASN A 17 13.74 -7.88 -5.42
C ASN A 17 12.41 -8.31 -4.80
N VAL A 18 11.38 -8.43 -5.63
CA VAL A 18 10.01 -8.77 -5.20
C VAL A 18 9.98 -10.12 -4.45
N SER A 19 10.88 -11.02 -4.77
CA SER A 19 10.98 -12.34 -4.12
C SER A 19 11.81 -12.35 -2.84
N GLY A 20 12.62 -11.31 -2.61
CA GLY A 20 13.55 -11.22 -1.47
C GLY A 20 13.04 -10.42 -0.26
N GLY A 21 11.82 -9.89 -0.33
CA GLY A 21 11.29 -9.05 0.73
C GLY A 21 12.17 -7.81 0.97
N ASP A 22 12.33 -7.40 2.21
CA ASP A 22 13.08 -6.21 2.60
C ASP A 22 14.62 -6.38 2.60
N THR A 23 15.16 -7.55 2.23
CA THR A 23 16.59 -7.85 2.33
C THR A 23 17.48 -6.83 1.62
N VAL A 24 17.10 -6.42 0.41
CA VAL A 24 17.88 -5.42 -0.34
C VAL A 24 17.82 -4.05 0.35
N PHE A 25 16.65 -3.66 0.83
CA PHE A 25 16.47 -2.41 1.56
C PHE A 25 17.28 -2.41 2.87
N ASP A 26 17.22 -3.50 3.64
CA ASP A 26 17.92 -3.62 4.92
C ASP A 26 19.44 -3.61 4.71
N THR A 27 19.96 -4.34 3.70
CA THR A 27 21.38 -4.35 3.36
C THR A 27 21.87 -2.96 2.96
N ARG A 28 21.12 -2.24 2.13
CA ARG A 28 21.46 -0.90 1.70
C ARG A 28 21.34 0.11 2.83
N SER A 29 20.36 -0.05 3.72
CA SER A 29 20.23 0.77 4.93
C SER A 29 21.40 0.57 5.87
N ALA A 30 21.80 -0.68 6.10
CA ALA A 30 22.96 -1.01 6.94
C ALA A 30 24.27 -0.46 6.40
N SER A 31 24.42 -0.41 5.08
CA SER A 31 25.61 0.17 4.41
C SER A 31 25.54 1.69 4.24
N GLY A 32 24.44 2.34 4.62
CA GLY A 32 24.22 3.78 4.42
C GLY A 32 24.02 4.18 2.95
N ASN A 33 23.77 3.23 2.06
CA ASN A 33 23.68 3.46 0.61
C ASN A 33 22.27 3.24 0.07
N LEU A 34 21.34 4.10 0.47
CA LEU A 34 19.96 4.09 -0.04
C LEU A 34 19.79 4.79 -1.39
N GLY A 35 20.80 5.54 -1.85
CA GLY A 35 20.74 6.39 -3.04
C GLY A 35 20.23 7.79 -2.72
N ASP A 36 20.04 8.60 -3.78
CA ASP A 36 19.63 10.01 -3.65
C ASP A 36 18.15 10.16 -3.31
N LEU A 37 17.32 9.22 -3.71
CA LEU A 37 15.88 9.20 -3.46
C LEU A 37 15.44 7.78 -3.10
N VAL A 38 14.72 7.65 -2.01
CA VAL A 38 14.14 6.37 -1.59
C VAL A 38 12.61 6.47 -1.50
N ILE A 39 11.92 5.52 -2.11
CA ILE A 39 10.47 5.40 -2.03
C ILE A 39 10.17 4.19 -1.13
N VAL A 40 9.59 4.45 0.03
CA VAL A 40 9.33 3.41 1.04
C VAL A 40 7.98 3.63 1.70
N GLY A 41 7.39 2.54 2.18
CA GLY A 41 6.30 2.59 3.14
C GLY A 41 6.77 3.11 4.49
N THR A 42 5.90 3.76 5.23
CA THR A 42 6.20 4.32 6.56
C THR A 42 5.85 3.37 7.71
N GLY A 43 5.26 2.21 7.39
CA GLY A 43 4.80 1.23 8.37
C GLY A 43 5.91 0.65 9.26
N ASN A 44 5.50 0.01 10.36
CA ASN A 44 6.37 -0.73 11.29
C ASN A 44 7.54 0.07 11.87
N GLY A 45 7.40 1.40 11.98
CA GLY A 45 8.44 2.29 12.47
C GLY A 45 9.64 2.44 11.53
N ARG A 46 9.52 2.03 10.26
CA ARG A 46 10.59 2.13 9.25
C ARG A 46 11.10 3.55 9.11
N LEU A 47 10.19 4.53 8.95
CA LEU A 47 10.59 5.94 8.84
C LEU A 47 11.35 6.43 10.08
N ASN A 48 10.87 6.10 11.28
CA ASN A 48 11.54 6.46 12.51
C ASN A 48 12.97 5.88 12.60
N LYS A 49 13.14 4.63 12.15
CA LYS A 49 14.49 4.00 12.09
C LYS A 49 15.41 4.73 11.12
N LEU A 50 14.92 5.12 9.94
CA LEU A 50 15.70 5.87 8.95
C LEU A 50 16.12 7.24 9.47
N VAL A 51 15.21 7.96 10.14
CA VAL A 51 15.49 9.26 10.76
C VAL A 51 16.54 9.13 11.88
N LYS A 52 16.37 8.15 12.78
CA LYS A 52 17.32 7.89 13.86
C LYS A 52 18.71 7.51 13.36
N ALA A 53 18.75 6.72 12.30
CA ALA A 53 19.99 6.31 11.67
C ALA A 53 20.64 7.40 10.79
N LYS A 54 20.00 8.56 10.65
CA LYS A 54 20.44 9.68 9.78
C LYS A 54 20.62 9.25 8.31
N LEU A 55 19.76 8.36 7.84
CA LEU A 55 19.78 7.86 6.46
C LEU A 55 18.91 8.69 5.51
N ILE A 56 18.12 9.60 6.04
CA ILE A 56 17.30 10.57 5.30
C ILE A 56 17.52 11.96 5.88
N GLU A 57 17.41 12.96 5.02
CA GLU A 57 17.66 14.35 5.36
C GLU A 57 16.37 15.07 5.79
N ASP A 58 16.50 16.02 6.71
CA ASP A 58 15.44 16.95 7.06
C ASP A 58 15.32 18.04 6.00
N MET A 59 14.25 18.02 5.24
CA MET A 59 13.96 18.98 4.18
C MET A 59 13.33 20.29 4.70
N THR A 60 13.21 20.50 6.01
CA THR A 60 12.64 21.71 6.61
C THR A 60 13.22 23.00 6.04
N PRO A 61 14.56 23.12 5.82
CA PRO A 61 15.13 24.36 5.24
C PRO A 61 14.60 24.69 3.84
N TYR A 62 14.18 23.68 3.10
CA TYR A 62 13.69 23.83 1.72
C TYR A 62 12.17 23.89 1.62
N TYR A 63 11.46 23.64 2.72
CA TYR A 63 10.01 23.49 2.72
C TYR A 63 9.26 24.74 2.22
N SER A 64 9.80 25.92 2.51
CA SER A 64 9.20 27.19 2.03
C SER A 64 9.10 27.28 0.51
N SER A 65 10.04 26.67 -0.21
CA SER A 65 10.08 26.63 -1.68
C SER A 65 9.25 25.51 -2.30
N MET A 66 8.82 24.54 -1.51
CA MET A 66 8.06 23.37 -1.96
C MET A 66 6.56 23.68 -2.10
N LYS A 67 6.19 24.62 -2.97
CA LYS A 67 4.82 25.14 -3.11
C LYS A 67 3.75 24.06 -3.30
N ASN A 68 4.04 22.99 -4.06
CA ASN A 68 3.09 21.92 -4.30
C ASN A 68 2.97 20.96 -3.11
N VAL A 69 4.05 20.68 -2.41
CA VAL A 69 4.04 19.84 -1.21
C VAL A 69 3.31 20.51 -0.06
N LYS A 70 3.46 21.83 0.07
CA LYS A 70 2.75 22.65 1.09
C LYS A 70 1.23 22.59 0.98
N LYS A 71 0.68 22.30 -0.19
CA LYS A 71 -0.78 22.09 -0.33
C LYS A 71 -1.28 20.91 0.51
N TYR A 72 -0.40 20.00 0.88
CA TYR A 72 -0.66 18.78 1.65
C TYR A 72 0.03 18.82 3.02
N ASP A 73 0.06 19.97 3.66
CA ASP A 73 0.76 20.21 4.94
C ASP A 73 0.32 19.22 6.05
N SER A 74 -0.96 18.87 6.08
CA SER A 74 -1.46 17.84 7.03
C SER A 74 -0.80 16.49 6.84
N ALA A 75 -0.58 16.07 5.59
CA ALA A 75 0.10 14.83 5.28
C ALA A 75 1.60 14.91 5.64
N VAL A 76 2.25 16.05 5.41
CA VAL A 76 3.64 16.28 5.84
C VAL A 76 3.78 16.19 7.35
N LYS A 77 2.86 16.80 8.10
CA LYS A 77 2.80 16.69 9.58
C LYS A 77 2.55 15.27 10.06
N SER A 78 1.73 14.50 9.35
CA SER A 78 1.53 13.08 9.65
C SER A 78 2.82 12.28 9.46
N ILE A 79 3.60 12.56 8.41
CA ILE A 79 4.91 11.94 8.21
C ILE A 79 5.86 12.31 9.37
N ALA A 80 5.91 13.56 9.81
CA ALA A 80 6.73 13.97 10.95
C ALA A 80 6.35 13.22 12.24
N LYS A 81 5.05 13.05 12.48
CA LYS A 81 4.55 12.25 13.60
C LYS A 81 5.02 10.79 13.53
N GLN A 82 4.99 10.17 12.36
CA GLN A 82 5.49 8.80 12.15
C GLN A 82 7.01 8.72 12.28
N ALA A 83 7.72 9.76 11.88
CA ALA A 83 9.16 9.88 12.09
C ALA A 83 9.54 9.97 13.57
N GLY A 84 8.61 10.39 14.43
CA GLY A 84 8.85 10.64 15.85
C GLY A 84 9.77 11.84 16.09
N LYS A 85 9.82 12.76 15.14
CA LYS A 85 10.63 13.95 15.19
C LYS A 85 10.03 15.05 14.30
N ASP A 86 9.96 16.27 14.82
CA ASP A 86 9.54 17.42 14.04
C ASP A 86 10.47 17.65 12.85
N GLY A 87 9.90 18.13 11.74
CA GLY A 87 10.63 18.37 10.51
C GLY A 87 9.88 17.89 9.26
N VAL A 88 10.53 18.02 8.11
CA VAL A 88 10.02 17.55 6.81
C VAL A 88 10.84 16.35 6.35
N TRP A 89 10.37 15.17 6.72
CA TRP A 89 11.11 13.92 6.55
C TRP A 89 10.73 13.13 5.29
N GLY A 90 9.84 13.66 4.48
CA GLY A 90 9.46 13.02 3.24
C GLY A 90 8.41 13.81 2.48
N VAL A 91 8.29 13.51 1.20
CA VAL A 91 7.21 13.99 0.33
C VAL A 91 6.10 12.94 0.35
N PRO A 92 4.87 13.29 0.79
CA PRO A 92 3.79 12.34 0.86
C PRO A 92 3.39 11.84 -0.53
N GLN A 93 3.08 10.56 -0.62
CA GLN A 93 2.58 9.90 -1.82
C GLN A 93 1.10 9.52 -1.63
N GLY A 94 0.34 9.50 -2.72
CA GLY A 94 -1.06 9.10 -2.67
C GLY A 94 -1.94 10.06 -1.87
N VAL A 95 -1.67 11.36 -1.96
CA VAL A 95 -2.43 12.41 -1.26
C VAL A 95 -3.57 12.93 -2.10
N SER A 96 -4.65 13.33 -1.43
CA SER A 96 -5.79 14.01 -2.03
C SER A 96 -6.05 15.35 -1.32
N SER A 97 -6.60 16.30 -2.04
CA SER A 97 -7.14 17.54 -1.47
C SER A 97 -8.59 17.38 -0.99
N GLN A 98 -9.22 16.27 -1.30
CA GLN A 98 -10.58 15.95 -0.84
C GLN A 98 -10.56 15.49 0.60
N SER A 99 -11.64 15.73 1.33
CA SER A 99 -11.85 15.13 2.63
C SER A 99 -11.89 13.61 2.52
N PRO A 100 -11.30 12.85 3.47
CA PRO A 100 -11.42 11.40 3.49
C PRO A 100 -12.88 10.91 3.67
N THR A 101 -13.79 11.80 4.05
CA THR A 101 -15.24 11.53 4.17
C THR A 101 -16.01 11.84 2.89
N ASP A 102 -15.39 12.50 1.92
CA ASP A 102 -16.06 12.80 0.66
C ASP A 102 -16.10 11.56 -0.23
N PRO A 103 -17.22 11.29 -0.91
CA PRO A 103 -17.30 10.20 -1.87
C PRO A 103 -16.21 10.32 -2.94
N SER A 104 -15.54 9.22 -3.22
CA SER A 104 -14.54 9.15 -4.30
C SER A 104 -15.26 8.99 -5.64
N GLU A 105 -15.66 10.10 -6.24
CA GLU A 105 -16.30 10.07 -7.56
C GLU A 105 -15.29 9.84 -8.68
N GLY A 106 -15.60 8.90 -9.56
CA GLY A 106 -14.85 8.66 -10.79
C GLY A 106 -13.51 7.99 -10.64
N ASN A 107 -13.13 7.55 -9.45
CA ASN A 107 -11.92 6.75 -9.23
C ASN A 107 -12.28 5.28 -9.06
N GLU A 108 -11.66 4.43 -9.86
CA GLU A 108 -11.72 2.99 -9.61
C GLU A 108 -10.98 2.66 -8.31
N SER A 109 -11.56 1.76 -7.51
CA SER A 109 -10.88 1.28 -6.32
C SER A 109 -9.61 0.52 -6.72
N ALA A 110 -8.46 1.03 -6.31
CA ALA A 110 -7.18 0.36 -6.56
C ALA A 110 -7.01 -0.92 -5.73
N ALA A 111 -7.80 -1.06 -4.66
CA ALA A 111 -7.78 -2.21 -3.77
C ALA A 111 -9.21 -2.57 -3.38
N ALA A 112 -9.73 -3.61 -3.99
CA ALA A 112 -11.04 -4.16 -3.70
C ALA A 112 -10.98 -5.69 -3.74
N PRO A 113 -11.88 -6.39 -3.05
CA PRO A 113 -11.99 -7.82 -3.23
C PRO A 113 -12.47 -8.13 -4.65
N TYR A 114 -11.73 -8.98 -5.35
CA TYR A 114 -12.10 -9.48 -6.67
C TYR A 114 -12.65 -10.90 -6.53
N ILE A 115 -13.72 -11.18 -7.27
CA ILE A 115 -14.35 -12.49 -7.29
C ILE A 115 -14.17 -13.15 -8.66
N ARG A 116 -13.98 -14.45 -8.67
CA ARG A 116 -14.00 -15.27 -9.88
C ARG A 116 -15.42 -15.28 -10.45
N TRP A 117 -15.68 -14.39 -11.41
CA TRP A 117 -17.02 -14.17 -11.98
C TRP A 117 -17.61 -15.38 -12.68
N ASP A 118 -16.76 -16.17 -13.32
CA ASP A 118 -17.13 -17.43 -13.97
C ASP A 118 -17.76 -18.40 -12.95
N ILE A 119 -17.09 -18.66 -11.83
CA ILE A 119 -17.57 -19.56 -10.78
C ILE A 119 -18.79 -18.97 -10.06
N TYR A 120 -18.76 -17.66 -9.78
CA TYR A 120 -19.90 -16.98 -9.14
C TYR A 120 -21.17 -17.07 -9.99
N LYS A 121 -21.04 -17.01 -11.32
CA LYS A 121 -22.12 -17.24 -12.28
C LYS A 121 -22.66 -18.65 -12.18
N GLU A 122 -21.79 -19.64 -12.12
CA GLU A 122 -22.19 -21.05 -12.07
C GLU A 122 -22.94 -21.45 -10.81
N ILE A 123 -22.69 -20.78 -9.70
CA ILE A 123 -23.44 -20.97 -8.44
C ILE A 123 -24.71 -20.11 -8.36
N GLY A 124 -25.08 -19.39 -9.43
CA GLY A 124 -26.35 -18.68 -9.57
C GLY A 124 -26.43 -17.29 -8.96
N TYR A 125 -25.30 -16.58 -8.83
CA TYR A 125 -25.24 -15.20 -8.30
C TYR A 125 -25.89 -14.98 -6.95
N PRO A 126 -25.57 -15.78 -5.92
CA PRO A 126 -26.18 -15.60 -4.59
C PRO A 126 -25.87 -14.20 -4.04
N GLN A 127 -26.87 -13.56 -3.44
CA GLN A 127 -26.67 -12.25 -2.83
C GLN A 127 -25.76 -12.33 -1.62
N ILE A 128 -24.83 -11.37 -1.52
CA ILE A 128 -23.94 -11.18 -0.37
C ILE A 128 -24.41 -9.94 0.38
N LYS A 129 -24.99 -10.12 1.57
CA LYS A 129 -25.53 -9.03 2.39
C LYS A 129 -24.70 -8.72 3.62
N ASP A 130 -23.95 -9.71 4.07
CA ASP A 130 -23.16 -9.65 5.30
C ASP A 130 -21.95 -10.59 5.18
N LEU A 131 -21.16 -10.64 6.24
CA LEU A 131 -19.96 -11.49 6.30
C LEU A 131 -20.29 -12.97 6.22
N ASP A 132 -21.35 -13.42 6.89
CA ASP A 132 -21.76 -14.83 6.87
C ASP A 132 -22.22 -15.25 5.47
N GLY A 133 -22.97 -14.37 4.80
CA GLY A 133 -23.33 -14.54 3.39
C GLY A 133 -22.10 -14.63 2.48
N LEU A 134 -21.10 -13.77 2.69
CA LEU A 134 -19.84 -13.84 1.95
C LEU A 134 -19.12 -15.17 2.18
N LEU A 135 -18.97 -15.61 3.41
CA LEU A 135 -18.31 -16.87 3.75
C LEU A 135 -19.01 -18.06 3.11
N ASN A 136 -20.35 -18.05 3.12
CA ASN A 136 -21.14 -19.10 2.49
C ASN A 136 -20.96 -19.12 0.96
N VAL A 137 -20.97 -17.96 0.31
CA VAL A 137 -20.71 -17.83 -1.13
C VAL A 137 -19.29 -18.31 -1.48
N LEU A 138 -18.30 -17.90 -0.71
CA LEU A 138 -16.91 -18.34 -0.92
C LEU A 138 -16.76 -19.85 -0.80
N LYS A 139 -17.46 -20.47 0.16
CA LYS A 139 -17.48 -21.94 0.30
C LYS A 139 -18.10 -22.61 -0.90
N GLN A 140 -19.26 -22.15 -1.35
CA GLN A 140 -19.92 -22.69 -2.56
C GLN A 140 -19.01 -22.57 -3.80
N MET A 141 -18.35 -21.43 -3.95
CA MET A 141 -17.40 -21.21 -5.05
C MET A 141 -16.19 -22.15 -4.96
N GLN A 142 -15.68 -22.38 -3.77
CA GLN A 142 -14.58 -23.31 -3.55
C GLN A 142 -14.99 -24.75 -3.93
N ASP A 143 -16.14 -25.20 -3.45
CA ASP A 143 -16.67 -26.54 -3.72
C ASP A 143 -16.92 -26.72 -5.23
N ARG A 144 -17.46 -25.70 -5.89
CA ARG A 144 -17.67 -25.73 -7.35
C ARG A 144 -16.34 -25.82 -8.11
N ALA A 145 -15.37 -24.99 -7.76
CA ALA A 145 -14.05 -24.98 -8.41
C ALA A 145 -13.30 -26.32 -8.20
N ARG A 146 -13.46 -26.97 -7.06
CA ARG A 146 -12.92 -28.31 -6.80
C ARG A 146 -13.59 -29.36 -7.66
N GLN A 147 -14.90 -29.32 -7.81
CA GLN A 147 -15.65 -30.21 -8.70
C GLN A 147 -15.19 -30.09 -10.16
N ASP A 148 -15.04 -28.86 -10.65
CA ASP A 148 -14.67 -28.62 -12.05
C ASP A 148 -13.24 -29.04 -12.37
N THR A 149 -12.34 -28.92 -11.40
CA THR A 149 -10.90 -29.19 -11.62
C THR A 149 -10.45 -30.56 -11.12
N GLY A 150 -11.23 -31.20 -10.25
CA GLY A 150 -10.83 -32.43 -9.57
C GLY A 150 -9.67 -32.24 -8.58
N LYS A 151 -9.41 -30.98 -8.15
CA LYS A 151 -8.30 -30.65 -7.24
C LYS A 151 -8.82 -30.25 -5.87
N ASP A 152 -8.21 -30.78 -4.82
CA ASP A 152 -8.56 -30.48 -3.43
C ASP A 152 -7.83 -29.27 -2.86
N ASP A 153 -6.74 -28.81 -3.51
CA ASP A 153 -5.88 -27.73 -3.06
C ASP A 153 -6.34 -26.33 -3.53
N ILE A 154 -7.62 -26.20 -3.91
CA ILE A 154 -8.22 -24.93 -4.27
C ILE A 154 -8.80 -24.28 -3.02
N TYR A 155 -8.42 -23.01 -2.83
CA TYR A 155 -8.87 -22.19 -1.72
C TYR A 155 -9.81 -21.10 -2.20
N ALA A 156 -10.83 -20.79 -1.38
CA ALA A 156 -11.83 -19.78 -1.69
C ALA A 156 -11.27 -18.36 -1.73
N MET A 157 -10.20 -18.10 -0.98
CA MET A 157 -9.58 -16.80 -0.88
C MET A 157 -8.06 -16.95 -0.93
N SER A 158 -7.40 -16.09 -1.71
CA SER A 158 -5.96 -15.96 -1.74
C SER A 158 -5.57 -14.61 -1.11
N LEU A 159 -4.74 -14.66 -0.08
CA LEU A 159 -4.22 -13.50 0.61
C LEU A 159 -2.71 -13.37 0.34
N PHE A 160 -2.23 -12.15 0.34
CA PHE A 160 -0.78 -11.91 0.32
C PHE A 160 -0.17 -12.43 1.63
N LYS A 161 1.03 -12.97 1.53
CA LYS A 161 1.76 -13.42 2.72
C LYS A 161 2.11 -12.26 3.64
N ASP A 162 2.67 -11.22 3.05
CA ASP A 162 2.91 -9.92 3.66
C ASP A 162 3.05 -8.87 2.55
N ARG A 163 3.04 -7.62 2.92
CA ARG A 163 3.33 -6.51 2.02
C ARG A 163 4.11 -5.47 2.80
N ASP A 164 5.27 -5.08 2.28
CA ASP A 164 6.11 -4.04 2.89
C ASP A 164 6.53 -4.37 4.35
N GLY A 165 6.67 -5.64 4.68
CA GLY A 165 6.98 -6.11 6.03
C GLY A 165 5.81 -5.99 7.03
N ASP A 166 4.61 -5.62 6.58
CA ASP A 166 3.41 -5.54 7.41
C ASP A 166 2.56 -6.81 7.28
N VAL A 167 2.78 -7.74 8.19
CA VAL A 167 2.04 -9.01 8.25
C VAL A 167 0.56 -8.84 8.59
N MET A 168 0.17 -7.67 9.12
CA MET A 168 -1.22 -7.38 9.48
C MET A 168 -1.99 -6.66 8.36
N GLN A 169 -1.35 -6.31 7.25
CA GLN A 169 -1.99 -5.56 6.18
C GLN A 169 -3.21 -6.27 5.58
N ASN A 170 -3.14 -7.60 5.42
CA ASN A 170 -4.29 -8.36 4.93
C ASN A 170 -5.47 -8.28 5.89
N ALA A 171 -5.22 -8.44 7.20
CA ALA A 171 -6.26 -8.31 8.22
C ALA A 171 -6.84 -6.89 8.24
N ALA A 172 -6.00 -5.87 8.21
CA ALA A 172 -6.42 -4.47 8.16
C ALA A 172 -7.25 -4.16 6.90
N SER A 173 -6.86 -4.71 5.74
CA SER A 173 -7.61 -4.55 4.48
C SER A 173 -8.99 -5.18 4.57
N ILE A 174 -9.08 -6.42 5.06
CA ILE A 174 -10.36 -7.11 5.25
C ILE A 174 -11.25 -6.34 6.22
N CYS A 175 -10.71 -5.91 7.36
CA CYS A 175 -11.46 -5.12 8.35
C CYS A 175 -11.96 -3.79 7.76
N SER A 176 -11.19 -3.16 6.88
CA SER A 176 -11.60 -1.90 6.24
C SER A 176 -12.79 -2.04 5.30
N TRP A 177 -13.02 -3.24 4.74
CA TRP A 177 -14.18 -3.49 3.86
C TRP A 177 -15.50 -3.56 4.63
N PHE A 178 -15.44 -3.84 5.92
CA PHE A 178 -16.60 -3.96 6.80
C PHE A 178 -16.70 -2.81 7.81
N ARG A 179 -15.87 -1.79 7.67
CA ARG A 179 -15.98 -0.61 8.50
C ARG A 179 -17.21 0.15 8.06
N SER A 180 -18.28 0.04 8.86
CA SER A 180 -19.43 0.91 8.73
C SER A 180 -18.98 2.35 8.93
N GLU A 181 -19.50 3.24 8.12
CA GLU A 181 -19.44 4.67 8.34
C GLU A 181 -20.18 4.98 9.64
N GLU A 182 -19.48 5.07 10.75
CA GLU A 182 -19.92 5.72 11.98
C GLU A 182 -19.27 7.07 12.10
#